data_ae835eb04750bd9382eb72a57091b66f
#
_entry.id   ae835eb04750bd9382eb72a57091b66f
#
_cell.length_a   1.000
_cell.length_b   1.000
_cell.length_c   1.000
_cell.angle_alpha   90.00
_cell.angle_beta   90.00
_cell.angle_gamma   90.00
#
_symmetry.space_group_name_H-M   'P 1'
#
loop_
_entity.id
_entity.type
_entity.pdbx_description
1 polymer ?
#
loop_
_entity_poly.entity_id
_entity_poly.type
_entity_poly.pdbx_seq_one_letter_code
_entity_poly.pdbx_strand_id
1 'polypeptide(L)'
;MSAASLATLDGSLRMTPVEQPRPPALADLGSRLMIVVERREDWASYLPSEEVLTAQEYLEQSAHDHGGRRVQVINLCRGYKYLGLGYYCSLLAEARGHRVIPSLRCISELARKSVYGLALGGLDKALDKALCRTPYGATDGFTLTLYFGHTEFEPLADLARQLFEAFPCPILLVEFRRQQGWHIEGVRPGVLNRLRSDQEDVFADALDGFSRRAWRMPRSRRVARYDMAILHDPDEALPPSNPQALANFVRVGASLGIDVELIGRKDYARLAEFDALLIRETTRVDHHTYRFAEKAEREGLVVMDDPASILRCTNKVYLADLLGCRQLGMPLTEILYKERPQDWQRVARRLGFPLVLKIPDGCFSRGVVKVNDDSELLAAASELFERSVLLLAQEFFYTEYDWRIGVLDRQPLYACQYFMSRGHWQIYNHKADGQDVNGECRAVPLEQVPPAVLELALEAAGLIGDGLYGVDLKQAGDKVLVIEVNDNPNIDAGVEDGQLGDELYRHILQAFVQRLELKHRGQLSKALR
;
A
#
# COMPACT_ATOMS: atom_id res chain seq x y z
N MET A 1 -21.16 -45.95 -75.86
CA MET A 1 -19.79 -45.61 -76.20
C MET A 1 -19.46 -44.33 -75.42
N SER A 2 -18.71 -44.25 -74.53
CA SER A 2 -17.47 -44.55 -73.88
C SER A 2 -17.45 -43.83 -72.54
N ALA A 3 -17.24 -44.52 -71.49
CA ALA A 3 -17.07 -44.00 -70.19
C ALA A 3 -15.69 -43.32 -70.03
N ALA A 4 -15.60 -42.16 -69.40
CA ALA A 4 -14.34 -41.57 -69.03
C ALA A 4 -14.39 -41.33 -67.50
N SER A 5 -13.48 -41.99 -66.86
CA SER A 5 -13.16 -42.08 -65.40
C SER A 5 -12.83 -40.73 -64.84
N LEU A 6 -13.50 -40.37 -63.75
CA LEU A 6 -13.09 -39.28 -62.84
C LEU A 6 -12.21 -39.86 -61.71
N ALA A 7 -10.94 -39.54 -61.79
CA ALA A 7 -9.98 -39.82 -60.71
C ALA A 7 -10.12 -38.73 -59.62
N THR A 8 -10.48 -39.16 -58.41
CA THR A 8 -10.46 -38.36 -57.18
C THR A 8 -9.01 -38.20 -56.73
N LEU A 9 -8.50 -36.96 -56.73
CA LEU A 9 -7.26 -36.55 -56.08
C LEU A 9 -7.58 -36.18 -54.59
N ASP A 10 -7.30 -37.13 -53.72
CA ASP A 10 -7.27 -36.91 -52.27
C ASP A 10 -5.90 -36.30 -51.92
N GLY A 11 -5.87 -34.98 -51.76
CA GLY A 11 -4.71 -34.19 -51.39
C GLY A 11 -4.82 -33.67 -49.94
N SER A 12 -4.72 -34.56 -48.96
CA SER A 12 -4.56 -34.13 -47.57
C SER A 12 -3.19 -33.47 -47.36
N LEU A 13 -3.14 -32.15 -47.50
CA LEU A 13 -2.03 -31.33 -46.99
C LEU A 13 -2.00 -31.42 -45.46
N ARG A 14 -1.14 -32.30 -44.93
CA ARG A 14 -0.73 -32.26 -43.54
C ARG A 14 0.06 -30.96 -43.32
N MET A 15 -0.61 -29.96 -42.73
CA MET A 15 0.09 -28.82 -42.15
C MET A 15 0.93 -29.31 -40.97
N THR A 16 2.23 -29.32 -41.13
CA THR A 16 3.18 -29.43 -40.03
C THR A 16 2.95 -28.24 -39.07
N PRO A 17 2.80 -28.46 -37.76
CA PRO A 17 2.72 -27.36 -36.80
C PRO A 17 3.99 -26.53 -36.92
N VAL A 18 3.86 -25.25 -37.26
CA VAL A 18 4.93 -24.28 -37.10
C VAL A 18 5.22 -24.21 -35.57
N GLU A 19 6.34 -24.78 -35.16
CA GLU A 19 6.86 -24.62 -33.81
C GLU A 19 7.02 -23.11 -33.56
N GLN A 20 6.11 -22.53 -32.79
CA GLN A 20 6.35 -21.19 -32.23
C GLN A 20 7.61 -21.29 -31.39
N PRO A 21 8.58 -20.37 -31.54
CA PRO A 21 9.76 -20.36 -30.71
C PRO A 21 9.29 -20.26 -29.26
N ARG A 22 9.61 -21.28 -28.46
CA ARG A 22 9.42 -21.22 -27.01
C ARG A 22 10.11 -19.96 -26.50
N PRO A 23 9.44 -19.13 -25.71
CA PRO A 23 10.12 -18.03 -25.04
C PRO A 23 11.31 -18.64 -24.28
N PRO A 24 12.49 -17.97 -24.25
CA PRO A 24 13.65 -18.48 -23.57
C PRO A 24 13.26 -18.82 -22.13
N ALA A 25 13.72 -19.97 -21.66
CA ALA A 25 13.46 -20.46 -20.32
C ALA A 25 13.76 -19.34 -19.32
N LEU A 26 12.79 -18.99 -18.49
CA LEU A 26 12.84 -17.99 -17.40
C LEU A 26 13.71 -18.50 -16.23
N ALA A 27 14.84 -19.14 -16.54
CA ALA A 27 15.83 -19.53 -15.56
C ALA A 27 16.88 -18.43 -15.51
N ASP A 28 17.05 -17.84 -14.32
CA ASP A 28 18.10 -16.88 -13.95
C ASP A 28 17.86 -15.38 -14.21
N LEU A 29 16.74 -14.85 -13.73
CA LEU A 29 16.53 -13.40 -13.62
C LEU A 29 16.64 -12.93 -12.15
N GLY A 30 17.81 -13.13 -11.52
CA GLY A 30 18.11 -12.53 -10.20
C GLY A 30 18.13 -11.00 -10.26
N SER A 31 17.85 -10.33 -9.13
CA SER A 31 18.10 -8.90 -9.02
C SER A 31 19.62 -8.65 -9.07
N ARG A 32 20.04 -7.58 -9.76
CA ARG A 32 21.43 -7.19 -9.92
C ARG A 32 21.67 -5.93 -9.09
N LEU A 33 22.65 -5.95 -8.18
CA LEU A 33 23.09 -4.76 -7.46
C LEU A 33 24.27 -4.14 -8.18
N MET A 34 24.14 -2.86 -8.52
CA MET A 34 25.21 -2.06 -9.10
C MET A 34 25.61 -0.96 -8.12
N ILE A 35 26.88 -0.84 -7.86
CA ILE A 35 27.44 0.28 -7.10
C ILE A 35 28.10 1.22 -8.10
N VAL A 36 27.64 2.49 -8.07
CA VAL A 36 28.19 3.52 -8.95
C VAL A 36 29.00 4.51 -8.12
N VAL A 37 30.28 4.61 -8.42
CA VAL A 37 31.23 5.56 -7.82
C VAL A 37 31.66 6.59 -8.86
N GLU A 38 32.09 7.79 -8.43
CA GLU A 38 32.51 8.78 -9.40
C GLU A 38 33.83 8.40 -10.09
N ARG A 39 34.78 7.82 -9.31
CA ARG A 39 36.05 7.29 -9.79
C ARG A 39 36.34 5.96 -9.14
N ARG A 40 37.06 5.08 -9.83
CA ARG A 40 37.46 3.76 -9.31
C ARG A 40 38.23 3.84 -8.00
N GLU A 41 39.06 4.85 -7.82
CA GLU A 41 39.82 5.10 -6.59
C GLU A 41 38.96 5.40 -5.36
N ASP A 42 37.69 5.77 -5.55
CA ASP A 42 36.74 6.00 -4.46
C ASP A 42 36.24 4.70 -3.82
N TRP A 43 36.52 3.55 -4.45
CA TRP A 43 36.11 2.23 -3.98
C TRP A 43 37.29 1.47 -3.43
N ALA A 44 37.26 1.20 -2.12
CA ALA A 44 38.28 0.38 -1.48
C ALA A 44 38.09 -1.10 -1.84
N SER A 45 39.21 -1.79 -2.12
CA SER A 45 39.20 -3.18 -2.60
C SER A 45 38.68 -4.21 -1.58
N TYR A 46 38.55 -3.86 -0.33
CA TYR A 46 38.02 -4.69 0.75
C TYR A 46 36.49 -4.61 0.90
N LEU A 47 35.84 -3.67 0.20
CA LEU A 47 34.38 -3.55 0.25
C LEU A 47 33.76 -4.65 -0.62
N PRO A 48 32.85 -5.47 -0.06
CA PRO A 48 32.25 -6.59 -0.80
C PRO A 48 31.28 -6.07 -1.86
N SER A 49 31.61 -6.26 -3.13
CA SER A 49 30.69 -5.96 -4.22
C SER A 49 31.04 -6.77 -5.46
N GLU A 50 30.05 -7.37 -6.10
CA GLU A 50 30.22 -8.10 -7.36
C GLU A 50 30.31 -7.16 -8.56
N GLU A 51 29.74 -5.94 -8.48
CA GLU A 51 29.68 -5.03 -9.61
C GLU A 51 29.81 -3.55 -9.21
N VAL A 52 30.99 -3.01 -9.40
CA VAL A 52 31.31 -1.61 -9.21
C VAL A 52 31.60 -0.95 -10.55
N LEU A 53 30.87 0.11 -10.86
CA LEU A 53 31.03 0.91 -12.07
C LEU A 53 31.42 2.34 -11.70
N THR A 54 32.19 2.97 -12.55
CA THR A 54 32.33 4.43 -12.50
C THR A 54 31.06 5.10 -13.03
N ALA A 55 30.83 6.32 -12.64
CA ALA A 55 29.72 7.12 -13.16
C ALA A 55 29.73 7.15 -14.71
N GLN A 56 30.90 7.30 -15.31
CA GLN A 56 31.03 7.30 -16.76
C GLN A 56 30.65 5.95 -17.38
N GLU A 57 31.18 4.83 -16.87
CA GLU A 57 30.83 3.49 -17.33
C GLU A 57 29.32 3.23 -17.21
N TYR A 58 28.70 3.67 -16.11
CA TYR A 58 27.26 3.54 -15.92
C TYR A 58 26.45 4.39 -16.90
N LEU A 59 26.85 5.64 -17.16
CA LEU A 59 26.17 6.53 -18.10
C LEU A 59 26.26 6.02 -19.55
N GLU A 60 27.38 5.41 -19.94
CA GLU A 60 27.63 4.85 -21.27
C GLU A 60 26.90 3.53 -21.53
N GLN A 61 26.45 2.81 -20.50
CA GLN A 61 25.68 1.59 -20.68
C GLN A 61 24.36 1.83 -21.42
N SER A 62 24.02 0.92 -22.32
CA SER A 62 22.74 0.93 -23.01
C SER A 62 21.61 0.43 -22.08
N ALA A 63 20.43 1.04 -22.21
CA ALA A 63 19.25 0.59 -21.48
C ALA A 63 18.84 -0.87 -21.76
N HIS A 64 19.34 -1.47 -22.84
CA HIS A 64 19.03 -2.84 -23.26
C HIS A 64 19.99 -3.89 -22.68
N ASP A 65 21.09 -3.49 -22.03
CA ASP A 65 22.14 -4.42 -21.58
C ASP A 65 21.75 -5.27 -20.37
N HIS A 66 20.58 -5.04 -19.78
CA HIS A 66 20.20 -5.70 -18.52
C HIS A 66 19.23 -6.88 -18.69
N GLY A 67 18.86 -7.25 -19.92
CA GLY A 67 18.13 -8.50 -20.23
C GLY A 67 16.81 -8.68 -19.48
N GLY A 68 16.13 -7.59 -19.09
CA GLY A 68 14.87 -7.64 -18.32
C GLY A 68 15.06 -7.98 -16.83
N ARG A 69 16.29 -7.98 -16.33
CA ARG A 69 16.59 -8.18 -14.89
C ARG A 69 16.27 -6.93 -14.09
N ARG A 70 15.82 -7.12 -12.87
CA ARG A 70 15.66 -6.05 -11.90
C ARG A 70 17.04 -5.54 -11.48
N VAL A 71 17.28 -4.23 -11.62
CA VAL A 71 18.54 -3.61 -11.24
C VAL A 71 18.32 -2.64 -10.10
N GLN A 72 19.12 -2.77 -9.05
CA GLN A 72 19.22 -1.81 -7.97
C GLN A 72 20.56 -1.08 -8.06
N VAL A 73 20.53 0.25 -8.00
CA VAL A 73 21.71 1.10 -8.10
C VAL A 73 21.95 1.81 -6.76
N ILE A 74 23.13 1.63 -6.20
CA ILE A 74 23.62 2.45 -5.09
C ILE A 74 24.54 3.51 -5.69
N ASN A 75 24.07 4.74 -5.76
CA ASN A 75 24.83 5.85 -6.32
C ASN A 75 25.66 6.51 -5.21
N LEU A 76 26.98 6.31 -5.24
CA LEU A 76 27.97 6.83 -4.30
C LEU A 76 28.88 7.91 -4.92
N CYS A 77 28.39 8.64 -5.92
CA CYS A 77 29.12 9.75 -6.50
C CYS A 77 29.46 10.82 -5.45
N ARG A 78 30.53 11.56 -5.69
CA ARG A 78 31.06 12.61 -4.79
C ARG A 78 30.11 13.78 -4.56
N GLY A 79 29.05 13.90 -5.37
CA GLY A 79 28.03 14.92 -5.20
C GLY A 79 26.83 14.73 -6.13
N TYR A 80 25.71 15.29 -5.68
CA TYR A 80 24.43 15.19 -6.39
C TYR A 80 23.90 16.55 -6.87
N LYS A 81 24.83 17.49 -7.11
CA LYS A 81 24.45 18.81 -7.61
C LYS A 81 23.71 18.67 -8.95
N TYR A 82 22.68 19.49 -9.14
CA TYR A 82 21.92 19.52 -10.39
C TYR A 82 22.84 19.60 -11.62
N LEU A 83 22.62 18.76 -12.60
CA LEU A 83 23.43 18.56 -13.80
C LEU A 83 24.86 18.00 -13.53
N GLY A 84 25.18 17.55 -12.33
CA GLY A 84 26.41 16.83 -12.02
C GLY A 84 26.33 15.33 -12.30
N LEU A 85 27.48 14.61 -12.25
CA LEU A 85 27.54 13.18 -12.55
C LEU A 85 26.61 12.36 -11.69
N GLY A 86 26.60 12.55 -10.35
CA GLY A 86 25.72 11.80 -9.45
C GLY A 86 24.24 12.10 -9.71
N TYR A 87 23.89 13.33 -10.08
CA TYR A 87 22.53 13.66 -10.51
C TYR A 87 22.13 12.85 -11.75
N TYR A 88 23.00 12.82 -12.79
CA TYR A 88 22.73 12.08 -14.01
C TYR A 88 22.69 10.56 -13.80
N CYS A 89 23.51 10.02 -12.90
CA CYS A 89 23.44 8.59 -12.55
C CYS A 89 22.06 8.23 -11.99
N SER A 90 21.52 9.02 -11.06
CA SER A 90 20.16 8.79 -10.53
C SER A 90 19.09 9.02 -11.59
N LEU A 91 19.22 10.07 -12.42
CA LEU A 91 18.27 10.38 -13.50
C LEU A 91 18.15 9.23 -14.51
N LEU A 92 19.28 8.73 -15.00
CA LEU A 92 19.29 7.63 -15.97
C LEU A 92 18.92 6.30 -15.34
N ALA A 93 19.19 6.07 -14.05
CA ALA A 93 18.71 4.90 -13.34
C ALA A 93 17.17 4.88 -13.35
N GLU A 94 16.52 5.97 -12.96
CA GLU A 94 15.05 6.06 -12.99
C GLU A 94 14.50 5.93 -14.41
N ALA A 95 15.13 6.58 -15.40
CA ALA A 95 14.73 6.49 -16.80
C ALA A 95 14.86 5.06 -17.38
N ARG A 96 15.80 4.27 -16.88
CA ARG A 96 16.02 2.85 -17.23
C ARG A 96 15.14 1.88 -16.44
N GLY A 97 14.30 2.38 -15.51
CA GLY A 97 13.48 1.56 -14.63
C GLY A 97 14.28 0.86 -13.52
N HIS A 98 15.52 1.30 -13.26
CA HIS A 98 16.33 0.81 -12.15
C HIS A 98 15.87 1.45 -10.85
N ARG A 99 15.91 0.71 -9.75
CA ARG A 99 15.81 1.31 -8.42
C ARG A 99 17.12 1.98 -8.06
N VAL A 100 17.07 3.21 -7.59
CA VAL A 100 18.28 3.95 -7.24
C VAL A 100 18.14 4.66 -5.89
N ILE A 101 19.22 4.64 -5.12
CA ILE A 101 19.40 5.48 -3.94
C ILE A 101 20.70 6.28 -4.07
N PRO A 102 20.63 7.63 -3.84
CA PRO A 102 19.42 8.42 -3.67
C PRO A 102 18.63 8.59 -4.98
N SER A 103 17.31 8.63 -4.86
CA SER A 103 16.42 8.99 -5.97
C SER A 103 16.54 10.47 -6.33
N LEU A 104 16.08 10.88 -7.52
CA LEU A 104 16.03 12.30 -7.91
C LEU A 104 15.22 13.13 -6.93
N ARG A 105 14.15 12.56 -6.41
CA ARG A 105 13.32 13.20 -5.40
C ARG A 105 14.11 13.45 -4.13
N CYS A 106 14.77 12.43 -3.58
CA CYS A 106 15.61 12.55 -2.38
C CYS A 106 16.69 13.62 -2.59
N ILE A 107 17.36 13.62 -3.74
CA ILE A 107 18.36 14.64 -4.10
C ILE A 107 17.75 16.06 -4.08
N SER A 108 16.55 16.21 -4.66
CA SER A 108 15.86 17.49 -4.74
C SER A 108 15.39 17.99 -3.37
N GLU A 109 14.91 17.09 -2.52
CA GLU A 109 14.47 17.40 -1.15
C GLU A 109 15.65 17.80 -0.27
N LEU A 110 16.77 17.08 -0.31
CA LEU A 110 17.99 17.40 0.44
C LEU A 110 18.64 18.73 -0.01
N ALA A 111 18.39 19.16 -1.24
CA ALA A 111 18.89 20.44 -1.75
C ALA A 111 18.13 21.66 -1.18
N ARG A 112 16.99 21.49 -0.52
CA ARG A 112 16.08 22.57 -0.07
C ARG A 112 15.81 22.51 1.41
N LYS A 113 16.48 23.36 2.21
CA LYS A 113 16.32 23.42 3.67
C LYS A 113 14.85 23.58 4.13
N SER A 114 14.04 24.35 3.39
CA SER A 114 12.62 24.57 3.69
C SER A 114 11.75 23.30 3.57
N VAL A 115 12.16 22.32 2.77
CA VAL A 115 11.38 21.10 2.52
C VAL A 115 11.65 20.08 3.62
N TYR A 116 12.91 19.83 3.97
CA TYR A 116 13.21 18.85 5.02
C TYR A 116 12.95 19.39 6.44
N GLY A 117 12.92 20.70 6.65
CA GLY A 117 12.53 21.29 7.93
C GLY A 117 11.12 20.91 8.38
N LEU A 118 10.17 20.79 7.43
CA LEU A 118 8.81 20.33 7.72
C LEU A 118 8.75 18.82 8.06
N ALA A 119 9.57 18.02 7.39
CA ALA A 119 9.64 16.57 7.65
C ALA A 119 10.25 16.23 9.02
N LEU A 120 11.05 17.14 9.59
CA LEU A 120 11.77 16.95 10.84
C LEU A 120 11.07 17.57 12.08
N GLY A 121 9.99 18.32 11.89
CA GLY A 121 9.31 19.14 12.91
C GLY A 121 8.67 18.42 14.11
N GLY A 122 8.88 17.11 14.27
CA GLY A 122 8.44 16.33 15.44
C GLY A 122 9.57 15.66 16.20
N LEU A 123 10.82 15.78 15.75
CA LEU A 123 11.95 15.03 16.28
C LEU A 123 12.69 15.73 17.44
N ASP A 124 12.48 17.02 17.64
CA ASP A 124 13.22 17.83 18.60
C ASP A 124 13.08 17.32 20.04
N LYS A 125 11.87 16.92 20.46
CA LYS A 125 11.65 16.36 21.81
C LYS A 125 12.34 15.00 22.03
N ALA A 126 12.41 14.19 20.98
CA ALA A 126 13.10 12.90 21.02
C ALA A 126 14.61 13.10 21.10
N LEU A 127 15.13 14.12 20.38
CA LEU A 127 16.52 14.54 20.40
C LEU A 127 16.98 15.00 21.79
N ASP A 128 16.24 15.90 22.43
CA ASP A 128 16.56 16.38 23.77
C ASP A 128 16.67 15.23 24.77
N LYS A 129 15.73 14.30 24.73
CA LYS A 129 15.72 13.11 25.59
C LYS A 129 16.91 12.17 25.31
N ALA A 130 17.27 11.99 24.06
CA ALA A 130 18.37 11.11 23.67
C ALA A 130 19.73 11.71 24.00
N LEU A 131 19.90 13.03 23.86
CA LEU A 131 21.18 13.70 23.97
C LEU A 131 21.52 14.21 25.38
N CYS A 132 20.54 14.48 26.26
CA CYS A 132 20.77 15.06 27.59
C CYS A 132 21.65 14.18 28.50
N ARG A 133 21.79 12.89 28.23
CA ARG A 133 22.58 11.92 29.00
C ARG A 133 23.89 11.50 28.31
N THR A 134 24.29 12.20 27.25
CA THR A 134 25.46 11.85 26.44
C THR A 134 26.55 12.92 26.55
N PRO A 135 27.82 12.63 26.21
CA PRO A 135 28.90 13.63 26.15
C PRO A 135 28.57 14.83 25.27
N TYR A 136 27.75 14.63 24.22
CA TYR A 136 27.31 15.71 23.33
C TYR A 136 26.34 16.68 23.99
N GLY A 137 25.70 16.30 25.11
CA GLY A 137 24.83 17.18 25.88
C GLY A 137 25.51 18.45 26.40
N ALA A 138 26.84 18.48 26.46
CA ALA A 138 27.64 19.64 26.90
C ALA A 138 28.18 20.49 25.72
N THR A 139 27.90 20.13 24.48
CA THR A 139 28.39 20.87 23.28
C THR A 139 27.29 21.76 22.69
N ASP A 140 27.68 22.81 21.93
CA ASP A 140 26.76 23.71 21.26
C ASP A 140 26.27 23.13 19.91
N GLY A 141 26.89 22.06 19.42
CA GLY A 141 26.52 21.36 18.19
C GLY A 141 27.54 20.28 17.82
N PHE A 142 27.11 19.37 16.95
CA PHE A 142 27.94 18.31 16.38
C PHE A 142 27.38 17.83 15.05
N THR A 143 28.18 17.08 14.29
CA THR A 143 27.76 16.44 13.05
C THR A 143 27.79 14.93 13.23
N LEU A 144 26.69 14.25 12.88
CA LEU A 144 26.59 12.81 12.86
C LEU A 144 26.58 12.30 11.43
N THR A 145 27.35 11.26 11.17
CA THR A 145 27.32 10.55 9.89
C THR A 145 26.43 9.31 10.01
N LEU A 146 25.53 9.15 9.07
CA LEU A 146 24.64 8.00 8.97
C LEU A 146 24.97 7.20 7.70
N TYR A 147 24.98 5.86 7.82
CA TYR A 147 25.28 4.92 6.74
C TYR A 147 24.07 4.01 6.55
N PHE A 148 23.28 4.18 5.47
CA PHE A 148 22.05 3.40 5.24
C PHE A 148 21.13 3.37 6.46
N GLY A 149 21.02 4.48 7.19
CA GLY A 149 20.23 4.59 8.42
C GLY A 149 20.88 4.04 9.69
N HIS A 150 22.14 3.60 9.62
CA HIS A 150 22.92 3.18 10.77
C HIS A 150 23.86 4.28 11.26
N THR A 151 24.18 4.26 12.53
CA THR A 151 25.13 5.17 13.17
C THR A 151 25.89 4.43 14.28
N GLU A 152 27.13 4.82 14.51
CA GLU A 152 27.93 4.32 15.66
C GLU A 152 27.41 4.83 17.01
N PHE A 153 26.59 5.87 16.99
CA PHE A 153 26.07 6.49 18.20
C PHE A 153 24.70 5.92 18.58
N GLU A 154 24.71 4.84 19.37
CA GLU A 154 23.52 4.06 19.77
C GLU A 154 22.33 4.91 20.26
N PRO A 155 22.52 5.96 21.08
CA PRO A 155 21.39 6.78 21.52
C PRO A 155 20.59 7.46 20.41
N LEU A 156 21.16 7.60 19.22
CA LEU A 156 20.51 8.17 18.03
C LEU A 156 20.19 7.13 16.94
N ALA A 157 20.28 5.84 17.22
CA ALA A 157 20.02 4.80 16.24
C ALA A 157 18.60 4.86 15.67
N ASP A 158 17.58 5.09 16.50
CA ASP A 158 16.21 5.26 16.05
C ASP A 158 16.02 6.51 15.19
N LEU A 159 16.67 7.62 15.54
CA LEU A 159 16.65 8.83 14.73
C LEU A 159 17.36 8.63 13.39
N ALA A 160 18.50 7.94 13.39
CA ALA A 160 19.25 7.62 12.19
C ALA A 160 18.38 6.83 11.19
N ARG A 161 17.65 5.85 11.69
CA ARG A 161 16.67 5.08 10.89
C ARG A 161 15.58 5.98 10.32
N GLN A 162 14.94 6.82 11.15
CA GLN A 162 13.88 7.74 10.71
C GLN A 162 14.37 8.74 9.65
N LEU A 163 15.61 9.22 9.80
CA LEU A 163 16.21 10.12 8.80
C LEU A 163 16.48 9.41 7.46
N PHE A 164 16.92 8.16 7.49
CA PHE A 164 17.07 7.37 6.27
C PHE A 164 15.71 7.01 5.65
N GLU A 165 14.69 6.78 6.46
CA GLU A 165 13.32 6.59 5.99
C GLU A 165 12.78 7.81 5.25
N ALA A 166 13.07 9.01 5.78
CA ALA A 166 12.67 10.26 5.15
C ALA A 166 13.51 10.59 3.91
N PHE A 167 14.82 10.32 3.97
CA PHE A 167 15.80 10.65 2.93
C PHE A 167 16.68 9.45 2.63
N PRO A 168 16.23 8.50 1.78
CA PRO A 168 17.02 7.33 1.41
C PRO A 168 18.28 7.74 0.64
N CYS A 169 19.36 7.99 1.35
CA CYS A 169 20.67 8.34 0.82
C CYS A 169 21.75 7.50 1.52
N PRO A 170 22.68 6.87 0.79
CA PRO A 170 23.66 5.92 1.34
C PRO A 170 24.46 6.49 2.51
N ILE A 171 24.88 7.75 2.38
CA ILE A 171 25.63 8.48 3.42
C ILE A 171 24.93 9.81 3.65
N LEU A 172 24.51 10.08 4.88
CA LEU A 172 23.93 11.34 5.31
C LEU A 172 24.79 11.98 6.39
N LEU A 173 25.01 13.27 6.26
CA LEU A 173 25.62 14.12 7.28
C LEU A 173 24.53 14.96 7.92
N VAL A 174 24.32 14.79 9.23
CA VAL A 174 23.28 15.48 10.00
C VAL A 174 23.94 16.44 10.97
N GLU A 175 23.63 17.71 10.84
CA GLU A 175 24.17 18.78 11.68
C GLU A 175 23.17 19.12 12.78
N PHE A 176 23.59 18.98 14.03
CA PHE A 176 22.80 19.30 15.20
C PHE A 176 23.30 20.59 15.85
N ARG A 177 22.37 21.42 16.28
CA ARG A 177 22.64 22.64 17.03
C ARG A 177 21.80 22.72 18.28
N ARG A 178 22.36 23.35 19.32
CA ARG A 178 21.68 23.63 20.57
C ARG A 178 21.46 25.13 20.72
N GLN A 179 20.18 25.54 20.79
CA GLN A 179 19.81 26.95 21.09
C GLN A 179 18.91 26.99 22.33
N GLN A 180 17.62 26.79 22.19
CA GLN A 180 16.67 26.63 23.31
C GLN A 180 16.33 25.14 23.57
N GLY A 181 16.98 24.24 22.88
CA GLY A 181 16.86 22.79 22.84
C GLY A 181 17.70 22.28 21.68
N TRP A 182 17.83 20.97 21.55
CA TRP A 182 18.50 20.36 20.41
C TRP A 182 17.58 20.37 19.17
N HIS A 183 18.12 20.78 18.03
CA HIS A 183 17.42 20.74 16.75
C HIS A 183 18.37 20.33 15.63
N ILE A 184 17.81 19.81 14.54
CA ILE A 184 18.54 19.48 13.32
C ILE A 184 18.69 20.76 12.50
N GLU A 185 19.92 21.25 12.39
CA GLU A 185 20.26 22.45 11.62
C GLU A 185 20.32 22.15 10.11
N GLY A 186 20.84 20.97 9.74
CA GLY A 186 21.04 20.58 8.36
C GLY A 186 21.13 19.09 8.16
N VAL A 187 20.65 18.64 7.00
CA VAL A 187 20.84 17.28 6.50
C VAL A 187 21.38 17.38 5.08
N ARG A 188 22.49 16.71 4.81
CA ARG A 188 23.12 16.73 3.49
C ARG A 188 23.76 15.38 3.14
N PRO A 189 23.87 15.04 1.85
CA PRO A 189 24.61 13.85 1.43
C PRO A 189 26.06 13.89 1.87
N GLY A 190 26.54 12.75 2.36
CA GLY A 190 27.96 12.51 2.61
C GLY A 190 28.68 11.98 1.38
N VAL A 191 30.00 11.90 1.46
CA VAL A 191 30.87 11.48 0.34
C VAL A 191 31.78 10.35 0.80
N LEU A 192 31.79 9.23 0.06
CA LEU A 192 32.54 8.03 0.43
C LEU A 192 34.05 8.32 0.63
N ASN A 193 34.68 9.02 -0.28
CA ASN A 193 36.11 9.33 -0.23
C ASN A 193 36.53 10.35 0.86
N ARG A 194 35.61 10.77 1.72
CA ARG A 194 35.89 11.62 2.88
C ARG A 194 35.69 10.91 4.22
N LEU A 195 35.36 9.63 4.17
CA LEU A 195 35.28 8.81 5.37
C LEU A 195 36.69 8.59 5.95
N ARG A 196 36.78 8.55 7.27
CA ARG A 196 37.99 8.09 7.97
C ARG A 196 38.01 6.57 8.02
N SER A 197 39.16 5.96 8.26
CA SER A 197 39.28 4.50 8.29
C SER A 197 38.33 3.83 9.29
N ASP A 198 38.08 4.43 10.46
CA ASP A 198 37.09 3.97 11.43
C ASP A 198 35.65 4.03 10.89
N GLN A 199 35.35 5.01 10.08
CA GLN A 199 34.06 5.20 9.43
C GLN A 199 33.84 4.29 8.20
N GLU A 200 34.92 3.91 7.53
CA GLU A 200 34.87 2.99 6.40
C GLU A 200 34.41 1.58 6.83
N ASP A 201 34.85 1.09 8.00
CA ASP A 201 34.42 -0.19 8.54
C ASP A 201 32.91 -0.20 8.84
N VAL A 202 32.41 0.85 9.46
CA VAL A 202 30.97 1.00 9.76
C VAL A 202 30.15 1.13 8.49
N PHE A 203 30.66 1.85 7.50
CA PHE A 203 30.02 1.94 6.18
C PHE A 203 29.96 0.56 5.48
N ALA A 204 31.07 -0.21 5.56
CA ALA A 204 31.11 -1.54 4.97
C ALA A 204 30.08 -2.49 5.61
N ASP A 205 29.98 -2.50 6.95
CA ASP A 205 28.98 -3.28 7.66
C ASP A 205 27.55 -2.85 7.34
N ALA A 206 27.30 -1.54 7.26
CA ALA A 206 26.00 -0.98 6.92
C ALA A 206 25.60 -1.30 5.46
N LEU A 207 26.57 -1.23 4.52
CA LEU A 207 26.37 -1.61 3.13
C LEU A 207 26.09 -3.11 3.00
N ASP A 208 26.85 -3.97 3.68
CA ASP A 208 26.62 -5.40 3.68
C ASP A 208 25.23 -5.73 4.29
N GLY A 209 24.88 -5.10 5.40
CA GLY A 209 23.55 -5.23 6.01
C GLY A 209 22.43 -4.77 5.08
N PHE A 210 22.61 -3.67 4.37
CA PHE A 210 21.66 -3.16 3.37
C PHE A 210 21.59 -4.09 2.16
N SER A 211 22.75 -4.51 1.63
CA SER A 211 22.85 -5.44 0.50
C SER A 211 22.25 -6.80 0.81
N ARG A 212 22.53 -7.38 1.98
CA ARG A 212 21.93 -8.67 2.40
C ARG A 212 20.43 -8.58 2.60
N ARG A 213 19.89 -7.47 3.03
CA ARG A 213 18.44 -7.24 3.15
C ARG A 213 17.80 -7.10 1.77
N ALA A 214 18.49 -6.40 0.84
CA ALA A 214 18.12 -6.34 -0.58
C ALA A 214 18.34 -7.70 -1.30
N TRP A 215 19.20 -8.56 -0.75
CA TRP A 215 19.64 -9.85 -1.30
C TRP A 215 19.27 -11.02 -0.39
N ARG A 216 18.10 -11.08 0.19
CA ARG A 216 17.64 -12.36 0.72
C ARG A 216 17.47 -13.34 -0.43
N MET A 217 18.58 -13.95 -0.84
CA MET A 217 18.55 -15.18 -1.62
C MET A 217 18.21 -16.33 -0.68
N PRO A 218 17.02 -16.92 -0.76
CA PRO A 218 16.81 -18.23 -0.17
C PRO A 218 17.68 -19.21 -0.95
N ARG A 219 18.62 -19.87 -0.29
CA ARG A 219 19.25 -21.08 -0.86
C ARG A 219 18.11 -22.00 -1.28
N SER A 220 18.00 -22.28 -2.60
CA SER A 220 17.07 -23.25 -3.23
C SER A 220 15.59 -22.85 -3.46
N ARG A 221 15.21 -21.57 -3.58
CA ARG A 221 13.88 -21.22 -4.09
C ARG A 221 13.97 -20.60 -5.49
N ARG A 222 12.94 -20.87 -6.32
CA ARG A 222 12.76 -20.22 -7.63
C ARG A 222 12.92 -18.72 -7.44
N VAL A 223 13.73 -18.07 -8.29
CA VAL A 223 13.93 -16.63 -8.27
C VAL A 223 12.58 -15.94 -8.47
N ALA A 224 12.15 -15.20 -7.48
CA ALA A 224 10.92 -14.43 -7.59
C ALA A 224 11.11 -13.28 -8.60
N ARG A 225 10.08 -13.03 -9.39
CA ARG A 225 10.08 -11.94 -10.36
C ARG A 225 9.82 -10.59 -9.71
N TYR A 226 9.03 -10.57 -8.64
CA TYR A 226 8.62 -9.39 -7.90
C TYR A 226 8.68 -9.68 -6.40
N ASP A 227 9.01 -8.65 -5.62
CA ASP A 227 8.93 -8.68 -4.16
C ASP A 227 7.72 -7.87 -3.72
N MET A 228 6.85 -8.46 -2.93
CA MET A 228 5.61 -7.87 -2.47
C MET A 228 5.55 -7.88 -0.94
N ALA A 229 5.25 -6.73 -0.36
CA ALA A 229 4.95 -6.61 1.06
C ALA A 229 3.46 -6.78 1.31
N ILE A 230 3.09 -7.49 2.37
CA ILE A 230 1.75 -7.46 2.95
C ILE A 230 1.88 -6.85 4.35
N LEU A 231 1.31 -5.65 4.54
CA LEU A 231 1.27 -5.00 5.84
C LEU A 231 0.16 -5.62 6.69
N HIS A 232 0.53 -6.13 7.87
CA HIS A 232 -0.42 -6.68 8.83
C HIS A 232 0.02 -6.43 10.27
N ASP A 233 -0.94 -6.40 11.19
CA ASP A 233 -0.71 -6.40 12.63
C ASP A 233 -1.20 -7.74 13.23
N PRO A 234 -0.29 -8.58 13.75
CA PRO A 234 -0.69 -9.87 14.34
C PRO A 234 -1.52 -9.72 15.62
N ASP A 235 -1.50 -8.55 16.25
CA ASP A 235 -2.21 -8.26 17.50
C ASP A 235 -3.55 -7.54 17.25
N GLU A 236 -3.93 -7.28 16.00
CA GLU A 236 -5.19 -6.64 15.67
C GLU A 236 -6.38 -7.56 16.02
N ALA A 237 -7.34 -7.01 16.77
CA ALA A 237 -8.47 -7.80 17.28
C ALA A 237 -9.43 -8.28 16.18
N LEU A 238 -9.60 -7.49 15.11
CA LEU A 238 -10.46 -7.76 13.95
C LEU A 238 -9.68 -7.44 12.67
N PRO A 239 -8.67 -8.26 12.31
CA PRO A 239 -7.88 -8.00 11.12
C PRO A 239 -8.70 -8.26 9.86
N PRO A 240 -8.45 -7.56 8.75
CA PRO A 240 -9.16 -7.80 7.49
C PRO A 240 -8.75 -9.13 6.81
N SER A 241 -7.78 -9.85 7.35
CA SER A 241 -7.40 -11.21 6.92
C SER A 241 -6.96 -12.06 8.09
N ASN A 242 -7.54 -13.25 8.21
CA ASN A 242 -7.10 -14.23 9.18
C ASN A 242 -5.71 -14.82 8.80
N PRO A 243 -4.98 -15.46 9.76
CA PRO A 243 -3.63 -15.98 9.50
C PRO A 243 -3.57 -16.98 8.34
N GLN A 244 -4.62 -17.77 8.12
CA GLN A 244 -4.69 -18.73 7.02
C GLN A 244 -4.77 -18.02 5.66
N ALA A 245 -5.54 -16.94 5.56
CA ALA A 245 -5.60 -16.12 4.34
C ALA A 245 -4.25 -15.50 4.01
N LEU A 246 -3.54 -14.96 5.02
CA LEU A 246 -2.18 -14.45 4.84
C LEU A 246 -1.21 -15.55 4.35
N ALA A 247 -1.29 -16.75 4.92
CA ALA A 247 -0.50 -17.91 4.46
C ALA A 247 -0.85 -18.30 3.01
N ASN A 248 -2.12 -18.21 2.62
CA ASN A 248 -2.57 -18.47 1.25
C ASN A 248 -1.99 -17.43 0.27
N PHE A 249 -1.97 -16.13 0.61
CA PHE A 249 -1.32 -15.10 -0.20
C PHE A 249 0.16 -15.41 -0.42
N VAL A 250 0.90 -15.81 0.62
CA VAL A 250 2.32 -16.18 0.51
C VAL A 250 2.49 -17.40 -0.40
N ARG A 251 1.72 -18.45 -0.19
CA ARG A 251 1.80 -19.70 -0.94
C ARG A 251 1.44 -19.51 -2.43
N VAL A 252 0.33 -18.82 -2.70
CA VAL A 252 -0.13 -18.57 -4.08
C VAL A 252 0.82 -17.61 -4.77
N GLY A 253 1.34 -16.59 -4.07
CA GLY A 253 2.35 -15.66 -4.58
C GLY A 253 3.59 -16.38 -5.09
N ALA A 254 4.11 -17.33 -4.32
CA ALA A 254 5.25 -18.15 -4.74
C ALA A 254 4.97 -18.92 -6.04
N SER A 255 3.73 -19.38 -6.27
CA SER A 255 3.33 -20.04 -7.52
C SER A 255 3.32 -19.13 -8.75
N LEU A 256 3.14 -17.82 -8.52
CA LEU A 256 3.12 -16.77 -9.55
C LEU A 256 4.49 -16.10 -9.73
N GLY A 257 5.51 -16.54 -9.00
CA GLY A 257 6.84 -15.93 -9.04
C GLY A 257 6.91 -14.60 -8.28
N ILE A 258 6.08 -14.42 -7.26
CA ILE A 258 6.09 -13.29 -6.34
C ILE A 258 6.65 -13.78 -5.00
N ASP A 259 7.67 -13.10 -4.46
CA ASP A 259 8.10 -13.30 -3.08
C ASP A 259 7.26 -12.37 -2.18
N VAL A 260 6.37 -12.97 -1.38
CA VAL A 260 5.46 -12.24 -0.50
C VAL A 260 6.01 -12.27 0.91
N GLU A 261 6.35 -11.11 1.44
CA GLU A 261 6.80 -10.93 2.82
C GLU A 261 5.70 -10.27 3.67
N LEU A 262 5.39 -10.86 4.82
CA LEU A 262 4.53 -10.24 5.81
C LEU A 262 5.36 -9.22 6.60
N ILE A 263 4.94 -7.97 6.59
CA ILE A 263 5.63 -6.86 7.27
C ILE A 263 4.69 -6.21 8.29
N GLY A 264 5.29 -5.58 9.30
CA GLY A 264 4.55 -4.83 10.30
C GLY A 264 4.93 -3.35 10.31
N ARG A 265 4.34 -2.60 11.24
CA ARG A 265 4.57 -1.16 11.42
C ARG A 265 6.05 -0.76 11.52
N LYS A 266 6.90 -1.64 12.08
CA LYS A 266 8.35 -1.38 12.24
C LYS A 266 9.11 -1.42 10.91
N ASP A 267 8.53 -2.01 9.87
CA ASP A 267 9.16 -2.18 8.56
C ASP A 267 8.91 -1.02 7.59
N TYR A 268 8.39 0.11 8.09
CA TYR A 268 8.11 1.30 7.28
C TYR A 268 9.31 1.77 6.44
N ALA A 269 10.53 1.66 6.99
CA ALA A 269 11.77 1.97 6.28
C ALA A 269 12.01 1.08 5.06
N ARG A 270 11.60 -0.18 5.18
CA ARG A 270 11.89 -1.23 4.20
C ARG A 270 10.99 -1.20 2.97
N LEU A 271 9.98 -0.30 2.92
CA LEU A 271 9.06 -0.23 1.79
C LEU A 271 9.78 -0.10 0.44
N ALA A 272 10.91 0.62 0.39
CA ALA A 272 11.69 0.76 -0.83
C ALA A 272 12.32 -0.56 -1.34
N GLU A 273 12.33 -1.63 -0.51
CA GLU A 273 12.83 -2.97 -0.90
C GLU A 273 11.83 -3.71 -1.80
N PHE A 274 10.54 -3.31 -1.79
CA PHE A 274 9.45 -4.02 -2.46
C PHE A 274 9.01 -3.35 -3.76
N ASP A 275 8.34 -4.11 -4.62
CA ASP A 275 7.69 -3.64 -5.86
C ASP A 275 6.23 -3.27 -5.62
N ALA A 276 5.60 -3.94 -4.65
CA ALA A 276 4.18 -3.79 -4.36
C ALA A 276 3.90 -3.85 -2.86
N LEU A 277 2.80 -3.23 -2.46
CA LEU A 277 2.27 -3.27 -1.10
C LEU A 277 0.78 -3.60 -1.14
N LEU A 278 0.38 -4.65 -0.41
CA LEU A 278 -1.01 -4.93 -0.05
C LEU A 278 -1.20 -4.63 1.44
N ILE A 279 -2.22 -3.84 1.78
CA ILE A 279 -2.56 -3.54 3.16
C ILE A 279 -3.60 -4.55 3.65
N ARG A 280 -3.28 -5.29 4.74
CA ARG A 280 -4.17 -6.23 5.42
C ARG A 280 -4.23 -5.94 6.92
N GLU A 281 -4.37 -4.67 7.24
CA GLU A 281 -4.56 -4.06 8.55
C GLU A 281 -5.57 -2.94 8.40
N THR A 282 -6.45 -2.72 9.38
CA THR A 282 -7.52 -1.72 9.29
C THR A 282 -6.98 -0.36 8.89
N THR A 283 -7.53 0.19 7.81
CA THR A 283 -7.13 1.47 7.23
C THR A 283 -7.85 2.63 7.92
N ARG A 284 -7.11 3.71 8.17
CA ARG A 284 -7.63 4.99 8.66
C ARG A 284 -6.69 6.12 8.24
N VAL A 285 -7.23 7.30 7.99
CA VAL A 285 -6.45 8.46 7.51
C VAL A 285 -5.45 8.97 8.56
N ASP A 286 -5.77 8.88 9.85
CA ASP A 286 -4.92 9.28 10.97
C ASP A 286 -3.98 8.16 11.46
N HIS A 287 -3.95 7.01 10.76
CA HIS A 287 -3.21 5.82 11.16
C HIS A 287 -1.93 5.62 10.33
N HIS A 288 -1.03 4.73 10.81
CA HIS A 288 0.18 4.39 10.07
C HIS A 288 -0.12 3.71 8.72
N THR A 289 -1.22 2.99 8.58
CA THR A 289 -1.63 2.34 7.32
C THR A 289 -1.73 3.33 6.17
N TYR A 290 -2.33 4.50 6.39
CA TYR A 290 -2.39 5.57 5.40
C TYR A 290 -0.99 6.09 5.03
N ARG A 291 -0.10 6.26 6.02
CA ARG A 291 1.29 6.68 5.77
C ARG A 291 2.07 5.64 4.96
N PHE A 292 1.81 4.34 5.20
CA PHE A 292 2.38 3.26 4.39
C PHE A 292 1.92 3.36 2.94
N ALA A 293 0.60 3.56 2.71
CA ALA A 293 0.05 3.75 1.37
C ALA A 293 0.66 4.97 0.66
N GLU A 294 0.72 6.14 1.34
CA GLU A 294 1.33 7.35 0.79
C GLU A 294 2.82 7.17 0.47
N LYS A 295 3.59 6.51 1.37
CA LYS A 295 5.00 6.26 1.11
C LYS A 295 5.17 5.28 -0.04
N ALA A 296 4.42 4.19 -0.08
CA ALA A 296 4.48 3.20 -1.16
C ALA A 296 4.19 3.84 -2.53
N GLU A 297 3.13 4.63 -2.64
CA GLU A 297 2.82 5.36 -3.88
C GLU A 297 3.94 6.33 -4.26
N ARG A 298 4.46 7.05 -3.29
CA ARG A 298 5.55 8.02 -3.46
C ARG A 298 6.86 7.37 -3.90
N GLU A 299 7.20 6.20 -3.34
CA GLU A 299 8.36 5.38 -3.74
C GLU A 299 8.10 4.63 -5.06
N GLY A 300 6.90 4.78 -5.59
CA GLY A 300 6.50 4.18 -6.85
C GLY A 300 6.19 2.69 -6.76
N LEU A 301 5.82 2.15 -5.62
CA LEU A 301 5.27 0.80 -5.51
C LEU A 301 3.89 0.75 -6.17
N VAL A 302 3.47 -0.44 -6.58
CA VAL A 302 2.05 -0.70 -6.81
C VAL A 302 1.41 -0.96 -5.46
N VAL A 303 0.44 -0.13 -5.10
CA VAL A 303 -0.19 -0.21 -3.78
C VAL A 303 -1.68 -0.51 -3.88
N MET A 304 -2.16 -1.36 -2.99
CA MET A 304 -3.56 -1.66 -2.79
C MET A 304 -3.77 -1.88 -1.27
N ASP A 305 -4.49 -1.01 -0.57
CA ASP A 305 -5.26 0.08 -1.14
C ASP A 305 -4.43 1.36 -1.25
N ASP A 306 -4.72 2.11 -2.29
CA ASP A 306 -4.06 3.39 -2.53
C ASP A 306 -4.58 4.51 -1.59
N PRO A 307 -3.81 5.59 -1.36
CA PRO A 307 -4.20 6.66 -0.44
C PRO A 307 -5.53 7.33 -0.81
N ALA A 308 -5.85 7.46 -2.09
CA ALA A 308 -7.09 8.08 -2.53
C ALA A 308 -8.29 7.18 -2.21
N SER A 309 -8.16 5.87 -2.39
CA SER A 309 -9.18 4.88 -2.01
C SER A 309 -9.44 4.89 -0.50
N ILE A 310 -8.37 4.86 0.32
CA ILE A 310 -8.48 4.96 1.78
C ILE A 310 -9.25 6.23 2.18
N LEU A 311 -8.86 7.38 1.64
CA LEU A 311 -9.49 8.66 1.96
C LEU A 311 -10.98 8.68 1.62
N ARG A 312 -11.35 8.10 0.47
CA ARG A 312 -12.73 8.10 -0.04
C ARG A 312 -13.64 7.15 0.71
N CYS A 313 -13.14 5.98 1.09
CA CYS A 313 -13.92 4.93 1.73
C CYS A 313 -14.06 5.13 3.24
N THR A 314 -13.03 5.60 3.94
CA THR A 314 -13.07 5.75 5.40
C THR A 314 -14.04 6.83 5.87
N ASN A 315 -14.37 7.82 5.03
CA ASN A 315 -15.26 8.92 5.42
C ASN A 315 -16.67 8.76 4.84
N LYS A 316 -17.61 8.40 5.70
CA LYS A 316 -19.02 8.17 5.33
C LYS A 316 -19.74 9.39 4.77
N VAL A 317 -19.33 10.61 5.16
CA VAL A 317 -19.90 11.86 4.60
C VAL A 317 -19.46 12.01 3.15
N TYR A 318 -18.16 11.78 2.88
CA TYR A 318 -17.63 11.82 1.53
C TYR A 318 -18.34 10.81 0.62
N LEU A 319 -18.47 9.56 1.11
CA LEU A 319 -19.12 8.51 0.35
C LEU A 319 -20.60 8.83 0.06
N ALA A 320 -21.34 9.31 1.07
CA ALA A 320 -22.74 9.69 0.89
C ALA A 320 -22.91 10.82 -0.14
N ASP A 321 -22.05 11.83 -0.12
CA ASP A 321 -22.06 12.92 -1.09
C ASP A 321 -21.71 12.42 -2.51
N LEU A 322 -20.68 11.58 -2.64
CA LEU A 322 -20.25 10.99 -3.90
C LEU A 322 -21.37 10.15 -4.55
N LEU A 323 -22.00 9.27 -3.79
CA LEU A 323 -23.12 8.44 -4.25
C LEU A 323 -24.35 9.29 -4.60
N GLY A 324 -24.65 10.28 -3.76
CA GLY A 324 -25.77 11.20 -3.98
C GLY A 324 -25.63 12.06 -5.23
N CYS A 325 -24.41 12.58 -5.52
CA CYS A 325 -24.12 13.33 -6.74
C CYS A 325 -24.31 12.49 -8.02
N ARG A 326 -24.20 11.17 -7.92
CA ARG A 326 -24.41 10.23 -9.04
C ARG A 326 -25.80 9.60 -9.04
N GLN A 327 -26.65 9.96 -8.08
CA GLN A 327 -28.01 9.43 -7.92
C GLN A 327 -28.07 7.91 -7.76
N LEU A 328 -26.98 7.32 -7.18
CA LEU A 328 -26.97 5.89 -6.89
C LEU A 328 -27.92 5.55 -5.76
N GLY A 329 -28.54 4.39 -5.84
CA GLY A 329 -29.45 3.89 -4.82
C GLY A 329 -28.76 3.75 -3.46
N MET A 330 -29.11 4.62 -2.51
CA MET A 330 -28.66 4.57 -1.12
C MET A 330 -29.85 4.90 -0.20
N PRO A 331 -29.82 4.51 1.09
CA PRO A 331 -30.85 4.93 2.02
C PRO A 331 -30.88 6.47 2.12
N LEU A 332 -32.05 7.05 2.34
CA LEU A 332 -32.17 8.49 2.54
C LEU A 332 -31.21 8.93 3.65
N THR A 333 -30.33 9.85 3.33
CA THR A 333 -29.25 10.29 4.20
C THR A 333 -29.24 11.82 4.32
N GLU A 334 -29.10 12.30 5.54
CA GLU A 334 -28.99 13.71 5.88
C GLU A 334 -27.80 13.94 6.80
N ILE A 335 -27.20 15.12 6.73
CA ILE A 335 -26.11 15.50 7.62
C ILE A 335 -26.67 16.32 8.78
N LEU A 336 -26.37 15.87 10.00
CA LEU A 336 -26.62 16.64 11.22
C LEU A 336 -25.36 17.43 11.59
N TYR A 337 -25.57 18.66 12.02
CA TYR A 337 -24.53 19.59 12.46
C TYR A 337 -24.62 19.80 13.97
N LYS A 338 -23.48 19.71 14.68
CA LYS A 338 -23.38 19.99 16.11
C LYS A 338 -23.95 21.39 16.45
N GLU A 339 -23.59 22.37 15.62
CA GLU A 339 -23.96 23.77 15.79
C GLU A 339 -25.45 24.09 15.47
N ARG A 340 -26.23 23.09 15.00
CA ARG A 340 -27.62 23.27 14.57
C ARG A 340 -28.55 22.21 15.19
N PRO A 341 -28.63 22.11 16.52
CA PRO A 341 -29.47 21.09 17.17
C PRO A 341 -30.96 21.24 16.86
N GLN A 342 -31.43 22.48 16.56
CA GLN A 342 -32.82 22.75 16.16
C GLN A 342 -33.22 22.05 14.85
N ASP A 343 -32.27 21.66 14.01
CA ASP A 343 -32.56 20.98 12.75
C ASP A 343 -32.70 19.45 12.91
N TRP A 344 -32.22 18.85 14.01
CA TRP A 344 -32.17 17.39 14.18
C TRP A 344 -33.56 16.75 14.12
N GLN A 345 -34.54 17.30 14.84
CA GLN A 345 -35.91 16.78 14.80
C GLN A 345 -36.59 16.99 13.44
N ARG A 346 -36.25 18.05 12.72
CA ARG A 346 -36.75 18.28 11.36
C ARG A 346 -36.21 17.19 10.41
N VAL A 347 -34.93 16.87 10.52
CA VAL A 347 -34.29 15.80 9.75
C VAL A 347 -34.91 14.44 10.10
N ALA A 348 -35.11 14.13 11.38
CA ALA A 348 -35.73 12.90 11.82
C ALA A 348 -37.16 12.73 11.27
N ARG A 349 -37.97 13.78 11.25
CA ARG A 349 -39.30 13.75 10.64
C ARG A 349 -39.29 13.48 9.14
N ARG A 350 -38.22 13.89 8.44
CA ARG A 350 -38.05 13.63 7.01
C ARG A 350 -37.63 12.18 6.74
N LEU A 351 -36.74 11.64 7.57
CA LEU A 351 -36.22 10.26 7.41
C LEU A 351 -37.20 9.21 7.96
N GLY A 352 -37.98 9.56 8.98
CA GLY A 352 -38.82 8.65 9.74
C GLY A 352 -38.03 7.88 10.81
N PHE A 353 -38.76 7.31 11.78
CA PHE A 353 -38.19 6.38 12.77
C PHE A 353 -38.57 4.93 12.45
N PRO A 354 -37.68 3.95 12.76
CA PRO A 354 -36.36 4.14 13.31
C PRO A 354 -35.40 4.72 12.28
N LEU A 355 -34.37 5.45 12.73
CA LEU A 355 -33.27 5.91 11.89
C LEU A 355 -31.91 5.53 12.50
N VAL A 356 -30.84 5.66 11.73
CA VAL A 356 -29.48 5.31 12.14
C VAL A 356 -28.60 6.55 12.14
N LEU A 357 -27.96 6.83 13.27
CA LEU A 357 -26.90 7.83 13.38
C LEU A 357 -25.54 7.17 13.19
N LYS A 358 -24.67 7.82 12.42
CA LYS A 358 -23.30 7.33 12.16
C LYS A 358 -22.30 8.47 12.32
N ILE A 359 -21.18 8.22 13.00
CA ILE A 359 -20.02 9.12 12.91
C ILE A 359 -19.38 8.98 11.53
N PRO A 360 -18.79 10.05 10.97
CA PRO A 360 -18.19 10.01 9.63
C PRO A 360 -17.09 8.97 9.48
N ASP A 361 -16.21 8.84 10.48
CA ASP A 361 -15.08 7.92 10.49
C ASP A 361 -15.30 6.83 11.56
N GLY A 362 -15.43 5.61 11.11
CA GLY A 362 -15.65 4.45 11.99
C GLY A 362 -15.82 3.15 11.20
N CYS A 363 -15.15 2.11 11.64
CA CYS A 363 -15.23 0.76 11.09
C CYS A 363 -15.94 -0.20 12.06
N PHE A 364 -16.32 -1.37 11.57
CA PHE A 364 -16.93 -2.46 12.35
C PHE A 364 -18.13 -2.03 13.19
N SER A 365 -19.06 -1.26 12.61
CA SER A 365 -20.27 -0.74 13.28
C SER A 365 -20.02 0.14 14.51
N ARG A 366 -18.78 0.56 14.79
CA ARG A 366 -18.48 1.47 15.91
C ARG A 366 -18.95 2.88 15.60
N GLY A 367 -19.65 3.50 16.57
CA GLY A 367 -20.22 4.84 16.38
C GLY A 367 -21.45 4.85 15.45
N VAL A 368 -22.14 3.71 15.33
CA VAL A 368 -23.40 3.54 14.60
C VAL A 368 -24.50 3.20 15.59
N VAL A 369 -25.49 4.05 15.70
CA VAL A 369 -26.58 3.92 16.71
C VAL A 369 -27.92 4.00 16.01
N LYS A 370 -28.79 3.01 16.25
CA LYS A 370 -30.19 3.04 15.84
C LYS A 370 -31.00 3.75 16.92
N VAL A 371 -31.85 4.69 16.50
CA VAL A 371 -32.75 5.46 17.38
C VAL A 371 -34.18 5.31 16.92
N ASN A 372 -35.12 5.20 17.87
CA ASN A 372 -36.51 4.84 17.62
C ASN A 372 -37.46 6.00 17.80
N ASP A 373 -37.01 7.08 18.45
CA ASP A 373 -37.80 8.29 18.72
C ASP A 373 -36.91 9.53 18.91
N ASP A 374 -37.55 10.70 19.09
CA ASP A 374 -36.88 11.99 19.29
C ASP A 374 -36.03 12.01 20.57
N SER A 375 -36.39 11.29 21.62
CA SER A 375 -35.64 11.26 22.89
C SER A 375 -34.33 10.52 22.72
N GLU A 376 -34.37 9.32 22.10
CA GLU A 376 -33.19 8.55 21.77
C GLU A 376 -32.30 9.29 20.77
N LEU A 377 -32.89 9.99 19.78
CA LEU A 377 -32.15 10.82 18.84
C LEU A 377 -31.31 11.89 19.54
N LEU A 378 -31.95 12.66 20.45
CA LEU A 378 -31.25 13.75 21.17
C LEU A 378 -30.13 13.22 22.06
N ALA A 379 -30.38 12.11 22.76
CA ALA A 379 -29.39 11.48 23.63
C ALA A 379 -28.20 10.97 22.82
N ALA A 380 -28.45 10.14 21.79
CA ALA A 380 -27.42 9.55 20.95
C ALA A 380 -26.65 10.61 20.15
N ALA A 381 -27.32 11.61 19.59
CA ALA A 381 -26.66 12.69 18.87
C ALA A 381 -25.75 13.50 19.79
N SER A 382 -26.19 13.82 21.01
CA SER A 382 -25.35 14.52 21.99
C SER A 382 -24.08 13.77 22.34
N GLU A 383 -24.17 12.46 22.55
CA GLU A 383 -23.00 11.59 22.81
C GLU A 383 -22.06 11.53 21.60
N LEU A 384 -22.58 11.28 20.40
CA LEU A 384 -21.77 11.15 19.20
C LEU A 384 -21.10 12.47 18.78
N PHE A 385 -21.73 13.61 19.07
CA PHE A 385 -21.16 14.94 18.81
C PHE A 385 -20.01 15.32 19.77
N GLU A 386 -19.73 14.54 20.79
CA GLU A 386 -18.49 14.68 21.54
C GLU A 386 -17.25 14.25 20.70
N ARG A 387 -17.47 13.40 19.70
CA ARG A 387 -16.43 12.80 18.88
C ARG A 387 -16.34 13.37 17.47
N SER A 388 -17.38 14.07 16.98
CA SER A 388 -17.43 14.61 15.63
C SER A 388 -18.25 15.89 15.60
N VAL A 389 -17.99 16.78 14.66
CA VAL A 389 -18.79 17.99 14.41
C VAL A 389 -19.96 17.74 13.46
N LEU A 390 -19.91 16.61 12.75
CA LEU A 390 -20.93 16.14 11.81
C LEU A 390 -21.35 14.72 12.18
N LEU A 391 -22.61 14.39 11.94
CA LEU A 391 -23.13 13.02 11.95
C LEU A 391 -23.94 12.79 10.68
N LEU A 392 -23.95 11.54 10.21
CA LEU A 392 -24.94 11.11 9.23
C LEU A 392 -26.15 10.57 9.96
N ALA A 393 -27.33 11.05 9.55
CA ALA A 393 -28.63 10.45 9.89
C ALA A 393 -29.14 9.75 8.63
N GLN A 394 -29.48 8.48 8.74
CA GLN A 394 -29.87 7.63 7.62
C GLN A 394 -31.14 6.88 7.95
N GLU A 395 -32.07 6.75 6.98
CA GLU A 395 -33.25 5.90 7.16
C GLU A 395 -32.83 4.47 7.50
N PHE A 396 -33.55 3.83 8.40
CA PHE A 396 -33.29 2.45 8.76
C PHE A 396 -33.94 1.53 7.73
N PHE A 397 -33.11 0.74 7.04
CA PHE A 397 -33.54 -0.24 6.07
C PHE A 397 -33.19 -1.64 6.57
N TYR A 398 -34.21 -2.41 6.96
CA TYR A 398 -34.02 -3.75 7.52
C TYR A 398 -33.84 -4.79 6.41
N THR A 399 -32.88 -5.70 6.61
CA THR A 399 -32.65 -6.91 5.82
C THR A 399 -32.21 -8.03 6.75
N GLU A 400 -32.44 -9.29 6.39
CA GLU A 400 -31.95 -10.45 7.16
C GLU A 400 -30.43 -10.61 7.03
N TYR A 401 -29.90 -10.20 5.89
CA TYR A 401 -28.47 -10.18 5.59
C TYR A 401 -28.13 -8.99 4.72
N ASP A 402 -26.88 -8.64 4.70
CA ASP A 402 -26.30 -7.68 3.77
C ASP A 402 -25.48 -8.43 2.72
N TRP A 403 -25.57 -8.01 1.48
CA TRP A 403 -24.65 -8.42 0.44
C TRP A 403 -23.30 -7.75 0.66
N ARG A 404 -22.21 -8.53 0.65
CA ARG A 404 -20.84 -8.04 0.45
C ARG A 404 -20.38 -8.50 -0.90
N ILE A 405 -20.20 -7.56 -1.85
CA ILE A 405 -19.65 -7.81 -3.18
C ILE A 405 -18.20 -7.34 -3.21
N GLY A 406 -17.28 -8.29 -3.36
CA GLY A 406 -15.88 -7.98 -3.62
C GLY A 406 -15.70 -7.56 -5.08
N VAL A 407 -15.06 -6.42 -5.30
CA VAL A 407 -14.80 -5.86 -6.63
C VAL A 407 -13.31 -5.63 -6.76
N LEU A 408 -12.71 -6.11 -7.84
CA LEU A 408 -11.30 -5.91 -8.19
C LEU A 408 -11.19 -5.47 -9.65
N ASP A 409 -10.43 -4.43 -9.93
CA ASP A 409 -10.25 -3.89 -11.30
C ASP A 409 -11.61 -3.66 -12.01
N ARG A 410 -12.61 -3.16 -11.26
CA ARG A 410 -13.99 -2.92 -11.73
C ARG A 410 -14.73 -4.17 -12.20
N GLN A 411 -14.29 -5.35 -11.76
CA GLN A 411 -14.96 -6.63 -12.04
C GLN A 411 -15.39 -7.28 -10.72
N PRO A 412 -16.52 -7.99 -10.69
CA PRO A 412 -16.93 -8.71 -9.50
C PRO A 412 -15.94 -9.85 -9.23
N LEU A 413 -15.49 -9.98 -7.99
CA LEU A 413 -14.51 -10.97 -7.57
C LEU A 413 -15.15 -12.08 -6.74
N TYR A 414 -15.92 -11.72 -5.72
CA TYR A 414 -16.64 -12.65 -4.86
C TYR A 414 -17.95 -12.04 -4.35
N ALA A 415 -18.84 -12.86 -3.84
CA ALA A 415 -20.06 -12.42 -3.18
C ALA A 415 -20.30 -13.21 -1.89
N CYS A 416 -20.70 -12.50 -0.83
CA CYS A 416 -21.09 -13.08 0.44
C CYS A 416 -22.41 -12.47 0.93
N GLN A 417 -23.16 -13.27 1.68
CA GLN A 417 -24.29 -12.81 2.50
C GLN A 417 -23.83 -12.78 3.95
N TYR A 418 -23.80 -11.59 4.54
CA TYR A 418 -23.50 -11.40 5.95
C TYR A 418 -24.79 -11.25 6.72
N PHE A 419 -25.14 -12.29 7.47
CA PHE A 419 -26.36 -12.32 8.26
C PHE A 419 -26.23 -11.44 9.51
N MET A 420 -27.34 -10.86 9.94
CA MET A 420 -27.37 -10.09 11.18
C MET A 420 -27.07 -11.00 12.37
N SER A 421 -26.32 -10.50 13.34
CA SER A 421 -26.09 -11.20 14.61
C SER A 421 -27.44 -11.53 15.27
N ARG A 422 -27.50 -12.69 15.94
CA ARG A 422 -28.76 -13.22 16.48
C ARG A 422 -29.45 -12.23 17.43
N GLY A 423 -30.69 -11.87 17.08
CA GLY A 423 -31.47 -10.89 17.85
C GLY A 423 -30.95 -9.45 17.75
N HIS A 424 -30.05 -9.17 16.82
CA HIS A 424 -29.50 -7.83 16.59
C HIS A 424 -29.78 -7.35 15.16
N TRP A 425 -29.67 -6.03 14.93
CA TRP A 425 -29.92 -5.41 13.64
C TRP A 425 -28.64 -5.10 12.84
N GLN A 426 -27.50 -5.47 13.39
CA GLN A 426 -26.17 -5.33 12.78
C GLN A 426 -25.49 -6.70 12.71
N ILE A 427 -24.51 -6.82 11.81
CA ILE A 427 -23.66 -8.00 11.63
C ILE A 427 -22.78 -8.22 12.88
N TYR A 428 -22.26 -7.14 13.49
CA TYR A 428 -21.46 -7.16 14.70
C TYR A 428 -22.26 -6.71 15.92
N ASN A 429 -22.31 -7.53 16.97
CA ASN A 429 -22.92 -7.18 18.24
C ASN A 429 -21.87 -7.02 19.34
N HIS A 430 -21.34 -5.82 19.50
CA HIS A 430 -20.30 -5.52 20.50
C HIS A 430 -20.78 -5.63 21.97
N LYS A 431 -22.04 -5.89 22.22
CA LYS A 431 -22.60 -6.06 23.56
C LYS A 431 -22.84 -7.53 23.92
N ALA A 432 -22.65 -8.44 22.97
CA ALA A 432 -22.81 -9.88 23.18
C ALA A 432 -21.46 -10.53 23.51
N ASP A 433 -21.52 -11.66 24.20
CA ASP A 433 -20.36 -12.51 24.51
C ASP A 433 -20.43 -13.83 23.70
N GLY A 434 -19.27 -14.38 23.36
CA GLY A 434 -19.16 -15.69 22.73
C GLY A 434 -19.57 -15.72 21.26
N GLN A 435 -20.37 -16.70 20.83
CA GLN A 435 -20.74 -16.95 19.43
C GLN A 435 -21.76 -15.94 18.86
N ASP A 436 -22.42 -15.16 19.70
CA ASP A 436 -23.41 -14.17 19.27
C ASP A 436 -22.79 -12.81 18.92
N VAL A 437 -21.46 -12.69 18.93
CA VAL A 437 -20.75 -11.44 18.59
C VAL A 437 -20.86 -11.13 17.10
N ASN A 438 -20.78 -12.14 16.24
CA ASN A 438 -20.81 -12.00 14.79
C ASN A 438 -21.96 -12.80 14.18
N GLY A 439 -22.59 -12.24 13.14
CA GLY A 439 -23.52 -13.00 12.31
C GLY A 439 -22.81 -14.05 11.46
N GLU A 440 -23.56 -15.02 10.97
CA GLU A 440 -23.06 -16.01 10.00
C GLU A 440 -22.71 -15.34 8.68
N CYS A 441 -21.71 -15.89 7.97
CA CYS A 441 -21.39 -15.49 6.61
C CYS A 441 -21.52 -16.68 5.66
N ARG A 442 -22.08 -16.44 4.48
CA ARG A 442 -22.22 -17.44 3.44
C ARG A 442 -21.69 -16.93 2.11
N ALA A 443 -20.64 -17.56 1.58
CA ALA A 443 -20.18 -17.31 0.23
C ALA A 443 -21.22 -17.79 -0.81
N VAL A 444 -21.48 -16.96 -1.81
CA VAL A 444 -22.48 -17.19 -2.85
C VAL A 444 -21.80 -17.14 -4.21
N PRO A 445 -22.06 -18.10 -5.12
CA PRO A 445 -21.60 -18.02 -6.49
C PRO A 445 -22.10 -16.74 -7.17
N LEU A 446 -21.25 -16.06 -7.96
CA LEU A 446 -21.60 -14.80 -8.61
C LEU A 446 -22.83 -14.93 -9.53
N GLU A 447 -23.01 -16.10 -10.14
CA GLU A 447 -24.14 -16.41 -11.03
C GLU A 447 -25.49 -16.46 -10.29
N GLN A 448 -25.46 -16.60 -8.96
CA GLN A 448 -26.64 -16.62 -8.10
C GLN A 448 -26.96 -15.25 -7.47
N VAL A 449 -26.07 -14.27 -7.67
CA VAL A 449 -26.30 -12.91 -7.18
C VAL A 449 -27.26 -12.19 -8.13
N PRO A 450 -28.31 -11.51 -7.64
CA PRO A 450 -29.19 -10.75 -8.51
C PRO A 450 -28.42 -9.71 -9.34
N PRO A 451 -28.69 -9.59 -10.65
CA PRO A 451 -27.98 -8.65 -11.52
C PRO A 451 -27.96 -7.21 -10.99
N ALA A 452 -29.08 -6.73 -10.47
CA ALA A 452 -29.19 -5.38 -9.90
C ALA A 452 -28.24 -5.14 -8.72
N VAL A 453 -27.92 -6.18 -7.94
CA VAL A 453 -26.93 -6.09 -6.83
C VAL A 453 -25.53 -5.96 -7.38
N LEU A 454 -25.17 -6.77 -8.39
CA LEU A 454 -23.85 -6.68 -9.03
C LEU A 454 -23.65 -5.36 -9.77
N GLU A 455 -24.63 -4.93 -10.55
CA GLU A 455 -24.57 -3.67 -11.31
C GLU A 455 -24.35 -2.48 -10.36
N LEU A 456 -25.15 -2.38 -9.31
CA LEU A 456 -25.04 -1.29 -8.33
C LEU A 456 -23.70 -1.33 -7.57
N ALA A 457 -23.21 -2.55 -7.23
CA ALA A 457 -21.91 -2.72 -6.58
C ALA A 457 -20.76 -2.24 -7.46
N LEU A 458 -20.76 -2.63 -8.75
CA LEU A 458 -19.72 -2.24 -9.70
C LEU A 458 -19.75 -0.73 -9.97
N GLU A 459 -20.93 -0.14 -10.06
CA GLU A 459 -21.09 1.30 -10.25
C GLU A 459 -20.55 2.07 -9.04
N ALA A 460 -20.91 1.67 -7.83
CA ALA A 460 -20.44 2.29 -6.60
C ALA A 460 -18.91 2.16 -6.44
N ALA A 461 -18.34 0.96 -6.62
CA ALA A 461 -16.91 0.73 -6.56
C ALA A 461 -16.17 1.52 -7.64
N GLY A 462 -16.73 1.61 -8.86
CA GLY A 462 -16.17 2.36 -9.97
C GLY A 462 -16.02 3.87 -9.71
N LEU A 463 -16.80 4.44 -8.79
CA LEU A 463 -16.65 5.84 -8.34
C LEU A 463 -15.44 6.03 -7.41
N ILE A 464 -15.03 4.98 -6.71
CA ILE A 464 -13.84 5.01 -5.85
C ILE A 464 -12.59 4.87 -6.72
N GLY A 465 -12.51 3.82 -7.53
CA GLY A 465 -11.31 3.57 -8.33
C GLY A 465 -11.34 2.22 -9.04
N ASP A 466 -10.16 1.64 -9.19
CA ASP A 466 -9.93 0.31 -9.77
C ASP A 466 -9.24 -0.65 -8.79
N GLY A 467 -9.22 -0.32 -7.48
CA GLY A 467 -8.63 -1.12 -6.41
C GLY A 467 -9.42 -2.39 -6.10
N LEU A 468 -9.16 -2.90 -4.88
CA LEU A 468 -9.90 -3.99 -4.26
C LEU A 468 -10.91 -3.40 -3.28
N TYR A 469 -12.19 -3.54 -3.57
CA TYR A 469 -13.25 -2.96 -2.74
C TYR A 469 -14.26 -4.00 -2.30
N GLY A 470 -14.83 -3.79 -1.10
CA GLY A 470 -15.99 -4.52 -0.62
C GLY A 470 -17.20 -3.61 -0.56
N VAL A 471 -18.19 -3.84 -1.40
CA VAL A 471 -19.42 -3.06 -1.41
C VAL A 471 -20.48 -3.75 -0.58
N ASP A 472 -20.99 -3.05 0.43
CA ASP A 472 -22.09 -3.51 1.26
C ASP A 472 -23.40 -2.99 0.72
N LEU A 473 -24.33 -3.91 0.41
CA LEU A 473 -25.64 -3.57 -0.13
C LEU A 473 -26.74 -4.29 0.67
N LYS A 474 -27.86 -3.58 0.78
CA LYS A 474 -29.11 -4.16 1.29
C LYS A 474 -30.10 -4.33 0.15
N GLN A 475 -30.78 -5.49 0.16
CA GLN A 475 -31.81 -5.80 -0.83
C GLN A 475 -33.12 -6.22 -0.14
N ALA A 476 -34.21 -5.58 -0.52
CA ALA A 476 -35.57 -5.97 -0.13
C ALA A 476 -36.48 -5.91 -1.37
N GLY A 477 -36.87 -7.10 -1.86
CA GLY A 477 -37.55 -7.20 -3.17
C GLY A 477 -36.67 -6.66 -4.30
N ASP A 478 -37.21 -5.73 -5.08
CA ASP A 478 -36.52 -5.10 -6.20
C ASP A 478 -35.66 -3.90 -5.78
N LYS A 479 -35.80 -3.43 -4.52
CA LYS A 479 -35.04 -2.28 -4.02
C LYS A 479 -33.67 -2.72 -3.54
N VAL A 480 -32.61 -2.22 -4.17
CA VAL A 480 -31.20 -2.45 -3.78
C VAL A 480 -30.58 -1.11 -3.41
N LEU A 481 -29.85 -1.08 -2.30
CA LEU A 481 -29.25 0.14 -1.75
C LEU A 481 -27.82 -0.10 -1.32
N VAL A 482 -26.89 0.78 -1.71
CA VAL A 482 -25.51 0.80 -1.21
C VAL A 482 -25.50 1.34 0.21
N ILE A 483 -24.88 0.63 1.11
CA ILE A 483 -24.70 1.02 2.52
C ILE A 483 -23.31 1.59 2.75
N GLU A 484 -22.28 0.94 2.19
CA GLU A 484 -20.88 1.31 2.36
C GLU A 484 -20.02 0.73 1.23
N VAL A 485 -18.91 1.40 0.93
CA VAL A 485 -17.83 0.86 0.11
C VAL A 485 -16.58 0.86 0.97
N ASN A 486 -15.97 -0.32 1.12
CA ASN A 486 -14.78 -0.52 1.94
C ASN A 486 -13.55 -0.68 1.05
N ASP A 487 -12.48 0.07 1.34
CA ASP A 487 -11.21 0.02 0.62
C ASP A 487 -10.36 -1.22 0.93
N ASN A 488 -10.50 -1.76 2.12
CA ASN A 488 -9.75 -2.93 2.58
C ASN A 488 -10.74 -4.01 3.08
N PRO A 489 -11.48 -4.65 2.14
CA PRO A 489 -12.50 -5.61 2.51
C PRO A 489 -11.89 -6.85 3.17
N ASN A 490 -12.68 -7.50 4.01
CA ASN A 490 -12.29 -8.77 4.59
C ASN A 490 -12.00 -9.79 3.50
N ILE A 491 -10.93 -10.54 3.71
CA ILE A 491 -10.56 -11.74 2.96
C ILE A 491 -10.09 -12.75 3.99
N ASP A 492 -11.02 -13.56 4.47
CA ASP A 492 -10.79 -14.60 5.44
C ASP A 492 -10.88 -15.97 4.78
N ALA A 493 -9.90 -16.82 5.03
CA ALA A 493 -9.93 -18.21 4.58
C ALA A 493 -11.10 -18.95 5.23
N GLY A 494 -11.90 -19.61 4.41
CA GLY A 494 -13.13 -20.29 4.81
C GLY A 494 -14.38 -19.40 4.78
N VAL A 495 -14.25 -18.12 4.43
CA VAL A 495 -15.35 -17.15 4.33
C VAL A 495 -15.43 -16.60 2.91
N GLU A 496 -14.68 -15.54 2.58
CA GLU A 496 -14.73 -14.91 1.27
C GLU A 496 -14.14 -15.79 0.16
N ASP A 497 -13.19 -16.65 0.48
CA ASP A 497 -12.63 -17.62 -0.45
C ASP A 497 -13.48 -18.89 -0.62
N GLY A 498 -14.61 -18.99 0.07
CA GLY A 498 -15.44 -20.20 0.13
C GLY A 498 -15.93 -20.74 -1.22
N GLN A 499 -16.03 -19.89 -2.27
CA GLN A 499 -16.38 -20.31 -3.62
C GLN A 499 -15.14 -20.48 -4.51
N LEU A 500 -14.16 -19.58 -4.40
CA LEU A 500 -13.01 -19.51 -5.28
C LEU A 500 -11.78 -20.26 -4.75
N GLY A 501 -11.69 -20.49 -3.45
CA GLY A 501 -10.50 -21.08 -2.83
C GLY A 501 -9.24 -20.27 -3.19
N ASP A 502 -8.22 -20.95 -3.70
CA ASP A 502 -6.95 -20.36 -4.10
C ASP A 502 -7.06 -19.33 -5.24
N GLU A 503 -8.09 -19.44 -6.08
CA GLU A 503 -8.29 -18.51 -7.19
C GLU A 503 -8.60 -17.10 -6.73
N LEU A 504 -9.20 -16.90 -5.55
CA LEU A 504 -9.40 -15.58 -4.96
C LEU A 504 -8.06 -14.85 -4.78
N TYR A 505 -7.12 -15.50 -4.11
CA TYR A 505 -5.76 -14.98 -3.89
C TYR A 505 -5.01 -14.80 -5.21
N ARG A 506 -5.19 -15.72 -6.15
CA ARG A 506 -4.57 -15.68 -7.47
C ARG A 506 -5.02 -14.45 -8.27
N HIS A 507 -6.31 -14.14 -8.31
CA HIS A 507 -6.84 -12.97 -9.02
C HIS A 507 -6.27 -11.67 -8.44
N ILE A 508 -6.23 -11.54 -7.11
CA ILE A 508 -5.67 -10.35 -6.44
C ILE A 508 -4.19 -10.19 -6.78
N LEU A 509 -3.40 -11.25 -6.65
CA LEU A 509 -1.97 -11.22 -6.95
C LEU A 509 -1.68 -10.99 -8.44
N GLN A 510 -2.50 -11.53 -9.34
CA GLN A 510 -2.40 -11.26 -10.78
C GLN A 510 -2.68 -9.80 -11.13
N ALA A 511 -3.62 -9.14 -10.44
CA ALA A 511 -3.86 -7.71 -10.61
C ALA A 511 -2.61 -6.90 -10.25
N PHE A 512 -1.87 -7.27 -9.19
CA PHE A 512 -0.57 -6.66 -8.89
C PHE A 512 0.45 -6.89 -9.99
N VAL A 513 0.57 -8.13 -10.48
CA VAL A 513 1.51 -8.45 -11.59
C VAL A 513 1.19 -7.63 -12.83
N GLN A 514 -0.08 -7.54 -13.23
CA GLN A 514 -0.49 -6.76 -14.39
C GLN A 514 -0.15 -5.27 -14.24
N ARG A 515 -0.39 -4.69 -13.07
CA ARG A 515 -0.06 -3.29 -12.77
C ARG A 515 1.45 -3.06 -12.77
N LEU A 516 2.23 -3.98 -12.23
CA LEU A 516 3.70 -3.95 -12.26
C LEU A 516 4.22 -4.01 -13.70
N GLU A 517 3.68 -4.91 -14.53
CA GLU A 517 4.05 -5.02 -15.95
C GLU A 517 3.71 -3.76 -16.75
N LEU A 518 2.52 -3.18 -16.54
CA LEU A 518 2.11 -1.94 -17.18
C LEU A 518 3.02 -0.78 -16.78
N LYS A 519 3.40 -0.71 -15.51
CA LYS A 519 4.32 0.29 -15.01
C LYS A 519 5.70 0.16 -15.66
N HIS A 520 6.25 -1.05 -15.75
CA HIS A 520 7.52 -1.32 -16.42
C HIS A 520 7.49 -0.96 -17.91
N ARG A 521 6.33 -1.08 -18.58
CA ARG A 521 6.15 -0.67 -19.97
C ARG A 521 5.92 0.83 -20.16
N GLY A 522 5.98 1.63 -19.10
CA GLY A 522 5.74 3.09 -19.15
C GLY A 522 4.30 3.49 -19.49
N GLN A 523 3.36 2.57 -19.41
CA GLN A 523 1.96 2.79 -19.79
C GLN A 523 1.09 3.27 -18.64
N LEU A 524 1.50 3.05 -17.38
CA LEU A 524 0.70 3.45 -16.21
C LEU A 524 0.60 4.97 -16.06
N SER A 525 1.62 5.74 -16.44
CA SER A 525 1.60 7.21 -16.33
C SER A 525 0.60 7.90 -17.27
N LYS A 526 0.09 7.18 -18.29
CA LYS A 526 -0.90 7.70 -19.24
C LYS A 526 -2.35 7.26 -18.94
N ALA A 527 -2.55 6.18 -18.19
CA ALA A 527 -3.88 5.66 -17.86
C ALA A 527 -4.43 6.25 -16.54
N LEU A 528 -3.57 6.82 -15.70
CA LEU A 528 -3.93 7.43 -14.40
C LEU A 528 -4.14 8.96 -14.48
N ARG A 529 -4.05 9.57 -15.65
CA ARG A 529 -4.44 10.95 -15.94
C ARG A 529 -5.81 10.99 -16.62
#